data_fb506de3a87c7b137e98ebff3af574a5
#
_entry.id   fb506de3a87c7b137e98ebff3af574a5
#
_cell.length_a   1.000
_cell.length_b   1.000
_cell.length_c   1.000
_cell.angle_alpha   90.00
_cell.angle_beta   90.00
_cell.angle_gamma   90.00
#
_symmetry.space_group_name_H-M   'P 1'
#
loop_
_entity.id
_entity.type
_entity.pdbx_description
1 polymer ?
#
loop_
_entity_poly.entity_id
_entity_poly.type
_entity_poly.pdbx_seq_one_letter_code
_entity_poly.pdbx_strand_id
1 'polypeptide(L)'
;MSAATPRVTGNVLVVEDDADMRALLASLLPLEGFHTVTAEDGLEGLHLLRTLRHQAPAIPCLVLLDLKMPRLSGQEFRRAQLQDPTVASVPVAVISGATDAETRARALGAVATVAKPIDVESLLEIVRRYCASNAYRPPTA
;
A
#
# COMPACT_ATOMS: atom_id res chain seq x y z
N MET A 1 21.10 2.91 25.49
CA MET A 1 20.47 3.73 24.51
C MET A 1 20.22 2.96 23.23
N SER A 2 19.06 3.05 22.73
CA SER A 2 18.67 2.23 21.60
C SER A 2 18.73 2.99 20.28
N ALA A 3 19.64 3.92 20.16
CA ALA A 3 19.75 4.72 18.96
C ALA A 3 19.93 3.88 17.71
N ALA A 4 20.47 2.72 17.90
CA ALA A 4 20.73 1.81 16.77
C ALA A 4 19.48 1.07 16.29
N THR A 5 18.35 1.17 16.99
CA THR A 5 17.14 0.47 16.57
C THR A 5 16.62 1.11 15.29
N PRO A 6 16.57 0.35 14.20
CA PRO A 6 16.03 0.89 12.96
C PRO A 6 14.57 1.26 13.17
N ARG A 7 14.19 2.42 12.72
CA ARG A 7 12.80 2.80 12.76
C ARG A 7 12.06 2.14 11.62
N VAL A 8 10.85 1.72 11.90
CA VAL A 8 9.94 1.34 10.85
C VAL A 8 9.61 2.60 10.07
N THR A 9 9.87 2.57 8.78
CA THR A 9 9.75 3.76 7.95
C THR A 9 8.31 4.06 7.55
N GLY A 10 7.42 3.13 7.74
CA GLY A 10 6.02 3.35 7.43
C GLY A 10 5.26 2.05 7.48
N ASN A 11 3.97 2.14 7.33
CA ASN A 11 3.07 1.00 7.37
C ASN A 11 2.33 0.96 6.04
N VAL A 12 2.58 -0.09 5.26
CA VAL A 12 1.98 -0.30 3.95
C VAL A 12 0.86 -1.31 4.08
N LEU A 13 -0.31 -0.99 3.57
CA LEU A 13 -1.41 -1.94 3.48
C LEU A 13 -1.43 -2.53 2.08
N VAL A 14 -1.33 -3.85 1.99
CA VAL A 14 -1.38 -4.59 0.73
C VAL A 14 -2.73 -5.28 0.62
N VAL A 15 -3.49 -4.95 -0.40
CA VAL A 15 -4.80 -5.56 -0.67
C VAL A 15 -4.67 -6.37 -1.95
N GLU A 16 -4.54 -7.69 -1.80
CA GLU A 16 -4.19 -8.58 -2.90
C GLU A 16 -4.78 -9.97 -2.64
N ASP A 17 -5.55 -10.50 -3.57
CA ASP A 17 -6.17 -11.81 -3.41
C ASP A 17 -5.24 -12.98 -3.73
N ASP A 18 -4.20 -12.75 -4.52
CA ASP A 18 -3.22 -13.79 -4.85
C ASP A 18 -2.34 -14.06 -3.64
N ALA A 19 -2.43 -15.27 -3.09
CA ALA A 19 -1.68 -15.62 -1.87
C ALA A 19 -0.17 -15.57 -2.07
N ASP A 20 0.32 -15.95 -3.25
CA ASP A 20 1.76 -15.94 -3.52
C ASP A 20 2.28 -14.52 -3.60
N MET A 21 1.54 -13.64 -4.27
CA MET A 21 1.91 -12.23 -4.36
C MET A 21 1.87 -11.57 -2.99
N ARG A 22 0.83 -11.87 -2.21
CA ARG A 22 0.71 -11.36 -0.83
C ARG A 22 1.91 -11.79 0.01
N ALA A 23 2.28 -13.05 -0.06
CA ALA A 23 3.42 -13.58 0.68
C ALA A 23 4.74 -12.94 0.24
N LEU A 24 4.89 -12.73 -1.06
CA LEU A 24 6.09 -12.06 -1.58
C LEU A 24 6.23 -10.65 -1.01
N LEU A 25 5.16 -9.88 -1.06
CA LEU A 25 5.19 -8.50 -0.57
C LEU A 25 5.35 -8.45 0.95
N ALA A 26 4.71 -9.37 1.66
CA ALA A 26 4.83 -9.45 3.12
C ALA A 26 6.25 -9.82 3.56
N SER A 27 7.01 -10.48 2.71
CA SER A 27 8.41 -10.82 3.00
C SER A 27 9.36 -9.72 2.56
N LEU A 28 9.10 -9.13 1.42
CA LEU A 28 9.99 -8.15 0.80
C LEU A 28 9.98 -6.80 1.52
N LEU A 29 8.81 -6.27 1.78
CA LEU A 29 8.70 -4.91 2.30
C LEU A 29 9.31 -4.74 3.69
N PRO A 30 9.12 -5.68 4.63
CA PRO A 30 9.80 -5.56 5.92
C PRO A 30 11.32 -5.58 5.82
N LEU A 31 11.88 -6.31 4.86
CA LEU A 31 13.33 -6.30 4.64
C LEU A 31 13.84 -4.93 4.26
N GLU A 32 12.99 -4.13 3.65
CA GLU A 32 13.34 -2.76 3.23
C GLU A 32 12.95 -1.72 4.30
N GLY A 33 12.49 -2.17 5.45
CA GLY A 33 12.17 -1.29 6.56
C GLY A 33 10.71 -0.83 6.61
N PHE A 34 9.82 -1.45 5.84
CA PHE A 34 8.42 -1.05 5.80
C PHE A 34 7.55 -2.08 6.51
N HIS A 35 6.83 -1.66 7.53
CA HIS A 35 5.82 -2.50 8.17
C HIS A 35 4.72 -2.81 7.15
N THR A 36 4.28 -4.05 7.12
CA THR A 36 3.33 -4.48 6.11
C THR A 36 2.15 -5.19 6.76
N VAL A 37 0.96 -4.76 6.38
CA VAL A 37 -0.29 -5.42 6.77
C VAL A 37 -0.94 -5.86 5.47
N THR A 38 -1.45 -7.08 5.44
CA THR A 38 -2.02 -7.64 4.22
C THR A 38 -3.50 -7.95 4.39
N ALA A 39 -4.24 -7.76 3.30
CA ALA A 39 -5.64 -8.13 3.20
C ALA A 39 -5.83 -8.97 1.95
N GLU A 40 -6.72 -9.96 2.02
CA GLU A 40 -6.92 -10.87 0.89
C GLU A 40 -8.07 -10.46 -0.03
N ASP A 41 -8.82 -9.43 0.33
CA ASP A 41 -9.86 -8.88 -0.53
C ASP A 41 -10.19 -7.44 -0.11
N GLY A 42 -11.07 -6.81 -0.89
CA GLY A 42 -11.41 -5.41 -0.65
C GLY A 42 -12.15 -5.15 0.65
N LEU A 43 -12.97 -6.10 1.10
CA LEU A 43 -13.70 -5.92 2.36
C LEU A 43 -12.75 -5.93 3.54
N GLU A 44 -11.85 -6.92 3.59
CA GLU A 44 -10.83 -6.96 4.62
C GLU A 44 -9.93 -5.74 4.54
N GLY A 45 -9.59 -5.33 3.32
CA GLY A 45 -8.76 -4.15 3.09
C GLY A 45 -9.36 -2.89 3.68
N LEU A 46 -10.65 -2.65 3.47
CA LEU A 46 -11.32 -1.48 4.04
C LEU A 46 -11.34 -1.54 5.56
N HIS A 47 -11.63 -2.71 6.10
CA HIS A 47 -11.64 -2.88 7.56
C HIS A 47 -10.27 -2.57 8.16
N LEU A 48 -9.22 -3.13 7.57
CA LEU A 48 -7.87 -2.91 8.05
C LEU A 48 -7.44 -1.45 7.88
N LEU A 49 -7.80 -0.84 6.77
CA LEU A 49 -7.48 0.57 6.52
C LEU A 49 -8.07 1.47 7.60
N ARG A 50 -9.33 1.26 7.93
CA ARG A 50 -10.00 2.02 8.97
C ARG A 50 -9.39 1.77 10.35
N THR A 51 -9.07 0.51 10.64
CA THR A 51 -8.45 0.13 11.90
C THR A 51 -7.08 0.78 12.07
N LEU A 52 -6.25 0.74 11.04
CA LEU A 52 -4.93 1.34 11.08
C LEU A 52 -5.02 2.85 11.30
N ARG A 53 -5.91 3.50 10.58
CA ARG A 53 -6.08 4.94 10.68
C ARG A 53 -6.58 5.36 12.06
N HIS A 54 -7.40 4.52 12.66
CA HIS A 54 -7.89 4.75 14.01
C HIS A 54 -6.77 4.64 15.04
N GLN A 55 -5.84 3.72 14.81
CA GLN A 55 -4.69 3.54 15.71
C GLN A 55 -3.71 4.71 15.62
N ALA A 56 -3.46 5.21 14.42
CA ALA A 56 -2.56 6.32 14.22
C ALA A 56 -2.91 7.05 12.93
N PRO A 57 -3.03 8.39 12.95
CA PRO A 57 -3.48 9.12 11.76
C PRO A 57 -2.50 9.09 10.59
N ALA A 58 -1.25 8.72 10.83
CA ALA A 58 -0.23 8.68 9.77
C ALA A 58 -0.13 7.33 9.08
N ILE A 59 -0.88 6.32 9.49
CA ILE A 59 -0.78 4.99 8.90
C ILE A 59 -2.12 4.56 8.32
N PRO A 60 -2.07 3.80 7.25
CA PRO A 60 -0.88 3.46 6.49
C PRO A 60 -0.41 4.65 5.63
N CYS A 61 0.85 4.64 5.23
CA CYS A 61 1.37 5.69 4.36
C CYS A 61 1.01 5.43 2.88
N LEU A 62 0.67 4.20 2.56
CA LEU A 62 0.36 3.79 1.20
C LEU A 62 -0.48 2.53 1.21
N VAL A 63 -1.43 2.44 0.30
CA VAL A 63 -2.17 1.20 0.00
C VAL A 63 -1.69 0.70 -1.35
N LEU A 64 -1.28 -0.56 -1.40
CA LEU A 64 -1.03 -1.26 -2.66
C LEU A 64 -2.28 -2.08 -2.97
N LEU A 65 -2.95 -1.78 -4.05
CA LEU A 65 -4.29 -2.26 -4.33
C LEU A 65 -4.35 -3.02 -5.65
N ASP A 66 -4.70 -4.30 -5.57
CA ASP A 66 -5.03 -5.07 -6.77
C ASP A 66 -6.43 -4.69 -7.25
N LEU A 67 -6.59 -4.53 -8.54
CA LEU A 67 -7.89 -4.15 -9.09
C LEU A 67 -8.83 -5.35 -9.22
N LYS A 68 -8.30 -6.53 -9.50
CA LYS A 68 -9.11 -7.74 -9.71
C LYS A 68 -9.17 -8.56 -8.44
N MET A 69 -10.25 -8.44 -7.72
CA MET A 69 -10.45 -9.21 -6.49
C MET A 69 -11.88 -9.67 -6.37
N PRO A 70 -12.12 -10.82 -5.71
CA PRO A 70 -13.48 -11.24 -5.41
C PRO A 70 -14.10 -10.39 -4.31
N ARG A 71 -15.39 -10.47 -4.19
CA ARG A 71 -16.24 -9.82 -3.18
C ARG A 71 -16.28 -8.30 -3.33
N LEU A 72 -15.16 -7.62 -3.13
CA LEU A 72 -15.09 -6.17 -3.35
C LEU A 72 -13.89 -5.90 -4.24
N SER A 73 -14.14 -5.39 -5.44
CA SER A 73 -13.07 -5.10 -6.40
C SER A 73 -12.23 -3.91 -5.95
N GLY A 74 -11.09 -3.72 -6.61
CA GLY A 74 -10.26 -2.55 -6.34
C GLY A 74 -10.99 -1.24 -6.59
N GLN A 75 -11.81 -1.19 -7.65
CA GLN A 75 -12.60 -0.01 -7.95
C GLN A 75 -13.61 0.28 -6.85
N GLU A 76 -14.27 -0.76 -6.37
CA GLU A 76 -15.25 -0.62 -5.29
C GLU A 76 -14.58 -0.23 -3.98
N PHE A 77 -13.41 -0.80 -3.70
CA PHE A 77 -12.61 -0.42 -2.55
C PHE A 77 -12.28 1.09 -2.59
N ARG A 78 -11.78 1.55 -3.73
CA ARG A 78 -11.40 2.95 -3.88
C ARG A 78 -12.59 3.88 -3.72
N ARG A 79 -13.73 3.50 -4.27
CA ARG A 79 -14.95 4.30 -4.13
C ARG A 79 -15.36 4.43 -2.67
N ALA A 80 -15.37 3.31 -1.94
CA ALA A 80 -15.72 3.31 -0.52
C ALA A 80 -14.72 4.12 0.29
N GLN A 81 -13.43 4.00 -0.02
CA GLN A 81 -12.39 4.76 0.64
C GLN A 81 -12.60 6.26 0.48
N LEU A 82 -12.89 6.70 -0.74
CA LEU A 82 -13.05 8.13 -1.03
C LEU A 82 -14.28 8.74 -0.37
N GLN A 83 -15.27 7.92 -0.04
CA GLN A 83 -16.47 8.38 0.65
C GLN A 83 -16.30 8.46 2.17
N ASP A 84 -15.18 7.96 2.69
CA ASP A 84 -14.92 7.94 4.12
C ASP A 84 -13.81 8.96 4.44
N PRO A 85 -14.17 10.11 5.04
CA PRO A 85 -13.18 11.17 5.30
C PRO A 85 -12.00 10.72 6.16
N THR A 86 -12.18 9.70 6.98
CA THR A 86 -11.09 9.24 7.86
C THR A 86 -9.97 8.55 7.09
N VAL A 87 -10.26 8.02 5.92
CA VAL A 87 -9.29 7.24 5.13
C VAL A 87 -9.10 7.76 3.71
N ALA A 88 -9.89 8.73 3.30
CA ALA A 88 -9.92 9.19 1.90
C ALA A 88 -8.57 9.74 1.41
N SER A 89 -7.76 10.29 2.32
CA SER A 89 -6.49 10.92 1.94
C SER A 89 -5.33 9.95 1.80
N VAL A 90 -5.51 8.68 2.14
CA VAL A 90 -4.41 7.71 2.05
C VAL A 90 -4.10 7.44 0.57
N PRO A 91 -2.83 7.59 0.15
CA PRO A 91 -2.47 7.33 -1.24
C PRO A 91 -2.65 5.87 -1.61
N VAL A 92 -3.09 5.62 -2.83
CA VAL A 92 -3.29 4.28 -3.36
C VAL A 92 -2.47 4.11 -4.62
N ALA A 93 -1.63 3.08 -4.66
CA ALA A 93 -0.96 2.63 -5.86
C ALA A 93 -1.62 1.34 -6.33
N VAL A 94 -1.92 1.27 -7.61
CA VAL A 94 -2.61 0.12 -8.19
C VAL A 94 -1.60 -0.91 -8.66
N ILE A 95 -1.88 -2.17 -8.37
CA ILE A 95 -1.12 -3.30 -8.92
C ILE A 95 -2.04 -4.05 -9.86
N SER A 96 -1.63 -4.25 -11.10
CA SER A 96 -2.51 -4.91 -12.06
C SER A 96 -1.73 -5.53 -13.22
N GLY A 97 -2.22 -6.69 -13.69
CA GLY A 97 -1.73 -7.31 -14.90
C GLY A 97 -2.53 -6.94 -16.15
N ALA A 98 -3.55 -6.09 -16.01
CA ALA A 98 -4.39 -5.71 -17.12
C ALA A 98 -3.65 -4.73 -18.04
N THR A 99 -3.97 -4.79 -19.35
CA THR A 99 -3.33 -3.91 -20.32
C THR A 99 -3.79 -2.46 -20.19
N ASP A 100 -4.95 -2.23 -19.58
CA ASP A 100 -5.50 -0.88 -19.36
C ASP A 100 -5.31 -0.41 -17.92
N ALA A 101 -4.34 -1.00 -17.19
CA ALA A 101 -4.14 -0.69 -15.78
C ALA A 101 -3.87 0.79 -15.52
N GLU A 102 -3.04 1.42 -16.35
CA GLU A 102 -2.74 2.84 -16.16
C GLU A 102 -3.96 3.72 -16.32
N THR A 103 -4.79 3.42 -17.33
CA THR A 103 -6.01 4.17 -17.56
C THR A 103 -6.98 4.03 -16.39
N ARG A 104 -7.14 2.81 -15.89
CA ARG A 104 -7.99 2.55 -14.73
C ARG A 104 -7.46 3.23 -13.47
N ALA A 105 -6.17 3.14 -13.24
CA ALA A 105 -5.54 3.76 -12.08
C ALA A 105 -5.73 5.28 -12.09
N ARG A 106 -5.54 5.88 -13.26
CA ARG A 106 -5.73 7.32 -13.41
C ARG A 106 -7.18 7.72 -13.11
N ALA A 107 -8.13 6.94 -13.61
CA ALA A 107 -9.54 7.20 -13.36
C ALA A 107 -9.89 7.09 -11.87
N LEU A 108 -9.17 6.28 -11.12
CA LEU A 108 -9.37 6.10 -9.68
C LEU A 108 -8.59 7.11 -8.84
N GLY A 109 -7.80 7.98 -9.47
CA GLY A 109 -6.96 8.91 -8.73
C GLY A 109 -5.82 8.24 -8.00
N ALA A 110 -5.36 7.08 -8.48
CA ALA A 110 -4.21 6.40 -7.90
C ALA A 110 -2.94 7.20 -8.16
N VAL A 111 -2.01 7.12 -7.22
CA VAL A 111 -0.75 7.88 -7.33
C VAL A 111 0.28 7.19 -8.21
N ALA A 112 0.11 5.90 -8.46
CA ALA A 112 1.04 5.14 -9.29
C ALA A 112 0.39 3.82 -9.72
N THR A 113 1.00 3.20 -10.72
CA THR A 113 0.60 1.88 -11.22
C THR A 113 1.83 0.99 -11.26
N VAL A 114 1.68 -0.23 -10.75
CA VAL A 114 2.71 -1.26 -10.83
C VAL A 114 2.17 -2.40 -11.66
N ALA A 115 2.84 -2.72 -12.75
CA ALA A 115 2.42 -3.80 -13.62
C ALA A 115 2.80 -5.16 -13.03
N LYS A 116 1.99 -6.16 -13.32
CA LYS A 116 2.35 -7.55 -13.03
C LYS A 116 2.91 -8.18 -14.30
N PRO A 117 3.97 -8.97 -14.23
CA PRO A 117 4.71 -9.37 -13.03
C PRO A 117 5.46 -8.18 -12.44
N ILE A 118 5.56 -8.15 -11.12
CA ILE A 118 6.10 -7.00 -10.41
C ILE A 118 7.60 -6.87 -10.63
N ASP A 119 8.03 -5.68 -11.03
CA ASP A 119 9.41 -5.27 -10.97
C ASP A 119 9.67 -4.72 -9.56
N VAL A 120 10.51 -5.42 -8.81
CA VAL A 120 10.74 -5.10 -7.40
C VAL A 120 11.26 -3.68 -7.21
N GLU A 121 12.19 -3.24 -8.06
CA GLU A 121 12.75 -1.89 -7.93
C GLU A 121 11.71 -0.81 -8.18
N SER A 122 10.85 -1.01 -9.17
CA SER A 122 9.77 -0.07 -9.45
C SER A 122 8.80 0.03 -8.28
N LEU A 123 8.47 -1.12 -7.69
CA LEU A 123 7.59 -1.16 -6.52
C LEU A 123 8.22 -0.43 -5.33
N LEU A 124 9.47 -0.74 -5.03
CA LEU A 124 10.17 -0.13 -3.90
C LEU A 124 10.31 1.38 -4.07
N GLU A 125 10.54 1.83 -5.29
CA GLU A 125 10.62 3.26 -5.58
C GLU A 125 9.34 3.99 -5.19
N ILE A 126 8.20 3.39 -5.54
CA ILE A 126 6.90 3.95 -5.19
C ILE A 126 6.69 3.94 -3.68
N VAL A 127 6.98 2.82 -3.03
CA VAL A 127 6.80 2.70 -1.58
C VAL A 127 7.68 3.73 -0.86
N ARG A 128 8.92 3.88 -1.28
CA ARG A 128 9.83 4.85 -0.67
C ARG A 128 9.33 6.28 -0.84
N ARG A 129 8.75 6.58 -1.98
CA ARG A 129 8.24 7.93 -2.25
C ARG A 129 7.16 8.34 -1.27
N TYR A 130 6.28 7.43 -0.91
CA TYR A 130 5.12 7.75 -0.06
C TYR A 130 5.33 7.41 1.40
N CYS A 131 6.29 6.55 1.73
CA CYS A 131 6.50 6.07 3.08
C CYS A 131 7.79 6.56 3.70
N ALA A 132 8.83 6.73 2.91
CA ALA A 132 10.14 7.10 3.45
C ALA A 132 10.23 8.57 3.85
N SER A 133 9.31 9.42 3.40
CA SER A 133 9.32 10.83 3.74
C SER A 133 9.15 11.06 5.23
N ASN A 134 8.49 10.13 5.93
CA ASN A 134 8.31 10.19 7.39
C ASN A 134 9.22 9.21 8.10
N ALA A 135 10.17 8.65 7.39
CA ALA A 135 11.03 7.61 7.91
C ALA A 135 12.20 8.18 8.69
N TYR A 136 12.87 7.30 9.39
CA TYR A 136 14.14 7.60 9.97
C TYR A 136 15.10 8.10 8.88
N ARG A 137 15.72 9.21 9.14
CA ARG A 137 16.81 9.69 8.31
C ARG A 137 18.08 9.62 9.13
N PRO A 138 19.10 8.92 8.67
CA PRO A 138 20.37 8.96 9.39
C PRO A 138 20.88 10.38 9.42
N PRO A 139 21.57 10.76 10.48
CA PRO A 139 22.15 12.09 10.53
C PRO A 139 23.07 12.28 9.35
N THR A 140 22.92 13.38 8.67
CA THR A 140 23.86 13.72 7.62
C THR A 140 25.14 14.16 8.26
N ALA A 141 26.20 13.66 7.73
CA ALA A 141 27.50 14.00 8.24
C ALA A 141 27.76 15.50 8.16
#